data_551ca1e4187d83ed8898b57496ef0dab
#
_entry.id   551ca1e4187d83ed8898b57496ef0dab
#
_cell.length_a   1.000
_cell.length_b   1.000
_cell.length_c   1.000
_cell.angle_alpha   90.00
_cell.angle_beta   90.00
_cell.angle_gamma   90.00
#
_symmetry.space_group_name_H-M   'P 1'
#
loop_
_entity.id
_entity.type
_entity.pdbx_description
1 polymer ?
#
loop_
_entity_poly.entity_id
_entity_poly.type
_entity_poly.pdbx_seq_one_letter_code
_entity_poly.pdbx_strand_id
1 'polypeptide(L)'
;RLVLFGQRIGGPNILDAIGRGDREGIRAVILDSTFASYATIANQMIPGSGYLLDESYSGENYIASVSPIPLLLIHGKADHVIPWQHSEKLYSLAKEPKRLILIPDGEHIDAFSDRHGDVYREQIVDFILSALNPQN
;
A
#
# COMPACT_ATOMS: atom_id res chain seq x y z
N ARG A 1 3.39 -3.66 19.95
CA ARG A 1 3.76 -4.06 18.59
C ARG A 1 2.55 -3.90 17.71
N LEU A 2 2.65 -3.11 16.65
CA LEU A 2 1.57 -2.77 15.74
C LEU A 2 1.91 -3.26 14.32
N VAL A 3 0.91 -3.80 13.63
CA VAL A 3 0.93 -4.01 12.18
C VAL A 3 -0.17 -3.11 11.62
N LEU A 4 0.20 -2.20 10.73
CA LEU A 4 -0.75 -1.30 10.08
C LEU A 4 -1.18 -1.90 8.76
N PHE A 5 -2.47 -1.96 8.54
CA PHE A 5 -3.07 -2.46 7.31
C PHE A 5 -4.00 -1.40 6.73
N GLY A 6 -3.67 -0.91 5.54
CA GLY A 6 -4.45 0.13 4.86
C GLY A 6 -4.94 -0.33 3.50
N GLN A 7 -6.24 -0.19 3.28
CA GLN A 7 -6.88 -0.43 1.98
C GLN A 7 -7.37 0.88 1.40
N ARG A 8 -7.27 1.05 0.08
CA ARG A 8 -7.76 2.24 -0.63
C ARG A 8 -7.22 3.53 0.00
N ILE A 9 -8.11 4.42 0.43
CA ILE A 9 -7.77 5.68 1.12
C ILE A 9 -7.06 5.46 2.47
N GLY A 10 -7.20 4.29 3.09
CA GLY A 10 -6.47 3.92 4.30
C GLY A 10 -4.95 3.90 4.11
N GLY A 11 -4.48 3.61 2.89
CA GLY A 11 -3.06 3.63 2.56
C GLY A 11 -2.43 5.02 2.72
N PRO A 12 -2.87 6.04 1.98
CA PRO A 12 -2.36 7.41 2.15
C PRO A 12 -2.44 7.92 3.59
N ASN A 13 -3.52 7.60 4.32
CA ASN A 13 -3.67 8.01 5.71
C ASN A 13 -2.58 7.42 6.62
N ILE A 14 -2.25 6.13 6.46
CA ILE A 14 -1.14 5.48 7.16
C ILE A 14 0.18 6.16 6.81
N LEU A 15 0.42 6.41 5.52
CA LEU A 15 1.66 7.01 5.04
C LEU A 15 1.84 8.44 5.55
N ASP A 16 0.78 9.24 5.57
CA ASP A 16 0.78 10.59 6.14
C ASP A 16 1.10 10.57 7.64
N ALA A 17 0.46 9.69 8.40
CA ALA A 17 0.72 9.54 9.84
C ALA A 17 2.18 9.17 10.12
N ILE A 18 2.73 8.18 9.41
CA ILE A 18 4.14 7.78 9.53
C ILE A 18 5.07 8.93 9.13
N GLY A 19 4.76 9.64 8.04
CA GLY A 19 5.55 10.75 7.55
C GLY A 19 5.61 11.93 8.53
N ARG A 20 4.57 12.13 9.32
CA ARG A 20 4.51 13.16 10.37
C ARG A 20 5.21 12.76 11.68
N GLY A 21 5.70 11.55 11.80
CA GLY A 21 6.63 11.16 12.85
C GLY A 21 6.13 10.14 13.87
N ASP A 22 4.88 9.71 13.83
CA ASP A 22 4.39 8.68 14.76
C ASP A 22 4.70 7.27 14.21
N ARG A 23 5.79 6.70 14.71
CA ARG A 23 6.33 5.42 14.21
C ARG A 23 6.56 4.41 15.33
N GLU A 24 6.32 4.80 16.59
CA GLU A 24 6.63 3.98 17.74
C GLU A 24 5.78 2.70 17.75
N GLY A 25 6.44 1.58 17.94
CA GLY A 25 5.78 0.27 18.04
C GLY A 25 5.33 -0.33 16.71
N ILE A 26 5.41 0.38 15.59
CA ILE A 26 5.05 -0.14 14.27
C ILE A 26 6.11 -1.15 13.81
N ARG A 27 5.67 -2.35 13.45
CA ARG A 27 6.54 -3.46 13.03
C ARG A 27 6.39 -3.85 11.58
N ALA A 28 5.25 -3.53 10.97
CA ALA A 28 5.00 -3.74 9.55
C ALA A 28 3.92 -2.81 9.05
N VAL A 29 3.99 -2.48 7.76
CA VAL A 29 2.96 -1.74 7.03
C VAL A 29 2.54 -2.57 5.82
N ILE A 30 1.25 -2.76 5.64
CA ILE A 30 0.65 -3.45 4.51
C ILE A 30 -0.33 -2.50 3.83
N LEU A 31 -0.17 -2.30 2.53
CA LEU A 31 -1.02 -1.44 1.71
C LEU A 31 -1.66 -2.28 0.60
N ASP A 32 -2.97 -2.37 0.63
CA ASP A 32 -3.75 -3.16 -0.33
C ASP A 32 -4.61 -2.25 -1.20
N SER A 33 -4.44 -2.37 -2.51
CA SER A 33 -5.25 -1.67 -3.52
C SER A 33 -5.33 -0.16 -3.27
N THR A 34 -4.20 0.45 -2.92
CA THR A 34 -4.10 1.88 -2.60
C THR A 34 -3.59 2.70 -3.78
N PHE A 35 -3.67 4.00 -3.69
CA PHE A 35 -3.21 4.93 -4.73
C PHE A 35 -2.07 5.82 -4.23
N ALA A 36 -1.25 6.29 -5.18
CA ALA A 36 -0.06 7.08 -4.92
C ALA A 36 -0.38 8.56 -4.72
N SER A 37 -1.31 9.10 -5.52
CA SER A 37 -1.63 10.54 -5.60
C SER A 37 -3.13 10.75 -5.70
N TYR A 38 -3.64 11.69 -4.91
CA TYR A 38 -5.04 12.11 -4.97
C TYR A 38 -5.39 12.75 -6.31
N ALA A 39 -4.52 13.62 -6.84
CA ALA A 39 -4.75 14.26 -8.13
C ALA A 39 -4.76 13.23 -9.27
N THR A 40 -3.86 12.26 -9.23
CA THR A 40 -3.78 11.23 -10.28
C THR A 40 -5.04 10.37 -10.29
N ILE A 41 -5.49 9.87 -9.13
CA ILE A 41 -6.69 9.04 -9.08
C ILE A 41 -7.94 9.84 -9.47
N ALA A 42 -8.04 11.08 -9.04
CA ALA A 42 -9.16 11.96 -9.40
C ALA A 42 -9.20 12.22 -10.92
N ASN A 43 -8.07 12.53 -11.54
CA ASN A 43 -7.97 12.74 -12.99
C ASN A 43 -8.33 11.48 -13.80
N GLN A 44 -8.08 10.30 -13.26
CA GLN A 44 -8.49 9.04 -13.90
C GLN A 44 -10.02 8.84 -13.84
N MET A 45 -10.65 9.33 -12.77
CA MET A 45 -12.11 9.27 -12.61
C MET A 45 -12.82 10.38 -13.40
N ILE A 46 -12.34 11.61 -13.26
CA ILE A 46 -12.87 12.81 -13.92
C ILE A 46 -11.71 13.65 -14.44
N PRO A 47 -11.44 13.67 -15.75
CA PRO A 47 -10.35 14.46 -16.33
C PRO A 47 -10.38 15.92 -15.88
N GLY A 48 -9.25 16.44 -15.41
CA GLY A 48 -9.09 17.80 -14.91
C GLY A 48 -9.43 18.03 -13.44
N SER A 49 -10.05 17.05 -12.74
CA SER A 49 -10.44 17.23 -11.34
C SER A 49 -9.24 17.24 -10.39
N GLY A 50 -8.12 16.66 -10.78
CA GLY A 50 -6.92 16.60 -9.95
C GLY A 50 -6.37 17.97 -9.55
N TYR A 51 -6.59 19.02 -10.37
CA TYR A 51 -6.17 20.39 -10.06
C TYR A 51 -6.89 21.00 -8.83
N LEU A 52 -7.99 20.39 -8.41
CA LEU A 52 -8.78 20.84 -7.27
C LEU A 52 -8.38 20.19 -5.95
N LEU A 53 -7.45 19.23 -5.99
CA LEU A 53 -7.09 18.44 -4.81
C LEU A 53 -5.74 18.87 -4.22
N ASP A 54 -5.69 18.84 -2.90
CA ASP A 54 -4.47 19.05 -2.15
C ASP A 54 -3.64 17.75 -2.16
N GLU A 55 -2.47 17.81 -2.77
CA GLU A 55 -1.52 16.71 -2.86
C GLU A 55 -0.66 16.51 -1.61
N SER A 56 -0.76 17.40 -0.61
CA SER A 56 0.06 17.31 0.60
C SER A 56 -0.17 16.01 1.40
N TYR A 57 -1.32 15.36 1.22
CA TYR A 57 -1.67 14.08 1.84
C TYR A 57 -1.43 12.87 0.95
N SER A 58 -0.89 13.05 -0.25
CA SER A 58 -0.65 11.96 -1.18
C SER A 58 0.43 11.01 -0.66
N GLY A 59 0.16 9.70 -0.77
CA GLY A 59 1.05 8.66 -0.23
C GLY A 59 2.45 8.68 -0.82
N GLU A 60 2.57 9.09 -2.09
CA GLU A 60 3.86 9.20 -2.77
C GLU A 60 4.85 10.15 -2.08
N ASN A 61 4.35 11.15 -1.34
CA ASN A 61 5.18 12.09 -0.59
C ASN A 61 5.84 11.46 0.65
N TYR A 62 5.25 10.39 1.19
CA TYR A 62 5.63 9.84 2.49
C TYR A 62 6.13 8.40 2.44
N ILE A 63 5.91 7.67 1.34
CA ILE A 63 6.24 6.25 1.25
C ILE A 63 7.72 5.95 1.58
N ALA A 64 8.64 6.83 1.20
CA ALA A 64 10.06 6.66 1.49
C ALA A 64 10.38 6.72 2.99
N SER A 65 9.54 7.40 3.78
CA SER A 65 9.71 7.53 5.23
C SER A 65 9.28 6.28 6.00
N VAL A 66 8.64 5.32 5.37
CA VAL A 66 8.26 4.04 6.01
C VAL A 66 9.51 3.25 6.42
N SER A 67 10.56 3.29 5.61
CA SER A 67 11.83 2.64 5.95
C SER A 67 12.38 3.12 7.31
N PRO A 68 12.93 2.24 8.14
CA PRO A 68 13.24 0.80 7.95
C PRO A 68 12.10 -0.16 8.34
N ILE A 69 10.87 0.31 8.50
CA ILE A 69 9.72 -0.55 8.78
C ILE A 69 9.43 -1.41 7.54
N PRO A 70 9.32 -2.75 7.64
CA PRO A 70 8.95 -3.61 6.54
C PRO A 70 7.61 -3.20 5.90
N LEU A 71 7.62 -3.03 4.58
CA LEU A 71 6.48 -2.61 3.77
C LEU A 71 6.08 -3.70 2.80
N LEU A 72 4.79 -4.04 2.76
CA LEU A 72 4.18 -4.89 1.75
C LEU A 72 3.11 -4.11 1.00
N LEU A 73 3.23 -4.07 -0.33
CA LEU A 73 2.21 -3.56 -1.23
C LEU A 73 1.54 -4.74 -1.95
N ILE A 74 0.21 -4.73 -2.02
CA ILE A 74 -0.58 -5.77 -2.71
C ILE A 74 -1.57 -5.08 -3.64
N HIS A 75 -1.70 -5.55 -4.88
CA HIS A 75 -2.66 -5.02 -5.83
C HIS A 75 -3.08 -6.06 -6.87
N GLY A 76 -4.36 -6.08 -7.21
CA GLY A 76 -4.87 -6.88 -8.31
C GLY A 76 -4.64 -6.19 -9.66
N LYS A 77 -4.10 -6.93 -10.64
CA LYS A 77 -3.86 -6.37 -11.99
C LYS A 77 -5.13 -6.17 -12.81
N ALA A 78 -6.23 -6.79 -12.39
CA ALA A 78 -7.57 -6.58 -12.96
C ALA A 78 -8.42 -5.58 -12.15
N ASP A 79 -7.81 -4.81 -11.26
CA ASP A 79 -8.49 -3.77 -10.49
C ASP A 79 -8.94 -2.63 -11.42
N HIS A 80 -10.28 -2.48 -11.55
CA HIS A 80 -10.91 -1.44 -12.37
C HIS A 80 -11.30 -0.19 -11.57
N VAL A 81 -11.06 -0.21 -10.25
CA VAL A 81 -11.34 0.93 -9.36
C VAL A 81 -10.10 1.78 -9.17
N ILE A 82 -9.00 1.14 -8.78
CA ILE A 82 -7.70 1.79 -8.62
C ILE A 82 -6.68 1.04 -9.49
N PRO A 83 -6.13 1.65 -10.53
CA PRO A 83 -5.13 1.02 -11.39
C PRO A 83 -3.92 0.54 -10.57
N TRP A 84 -3.49 -0.69 -10.80
CA TRP A 84 -2.37 -1.32 -10.07
C TRP A 84 -1.03 -0.57 -10.23
N GLN A 85 -0.90 0.25 -11.25
CA GLN A 85 0.27 1.10 -11.48
C GLN A 85 0.51 2.08 -10.33
N HIS A 86 -0.51 2.42 -9.55
CA HIS A 86 -0.34 3.21 -8.33
C HIS A 86 0.53 2.49 -7.30
N SER A 87 0.32 1.19 -7.09
CA SER A 87 1.16 0.40 -6.18
C SER A 87 2.57 0.20 -6.73
N GLU A 88 2.74 0.06 -8.04
CA GLU A 88 4.04 -0.01 -8.68
C GLU A 88 4.82 1.30 -8.49
N LYS A 89 4.16 2.45 -8.65
CA LYS A 89 4.77 3.76 -8.39
C LYS A 89 5.18 3.90 -6.93
N LEU A 90 4.31 3.57 -5.99
CA LEU A 90 4.63 3.59 -4.56
C LEU A 90 5.83 2.68 -4.24
N TYR A 91 5.85 1.47 -4.81
CA TYR A 91 6.95 0.54 -4.63
C TYR A 91 8.27 1.11 -5.16
N SER A 92 8.27 1.80 -6.31
CA SER A 92 9.46 2.43 -6.87
C SER A 92 10.03 3.53 -5.98
N LEU A 93 9.17 4.28 -5.28
CA LEU A 93 9.55 5.37 -4.38
C LEU A 93 9.89 4.90 -2.97
N ALA A 94 9.39 3.74 -2.56
CA ALA A 94 9.66 3.16 -1.26
C ALA A 94 11.14 2.74 -1.15
N LYS A 95 11.66 2.81 0.08
CA LYS A 95 12.98 2.28 0.43
C LYS A 95 12.86 0.90 1.07
N GLU A 96 13.96 0.13 1.04
CA GLU A 96 14.03 -1.19 1.69
C GLU A 96 13.79 -1.11 3.22
N PRO A 97 13.25 -2.16 3.84
CA PRO A 97 12.77 -3.42 3.25
C PRO A 97 11.35 -3.27 2.67
N LYS A 98 11.17 -3.69 1.43
CA LYS A 98 9.90 -3.59 0.72
C LYS A 98 9.58 -4.83 -0.11
N ARG A 99 8.30 -5.11 -0.29
CA ARG A 99 7.81 -6.20 -1.14
C ARG A 99 6.55 -5.74 -1.90
N LEU A 100 6.41 -6.20 -3.14
CA LEU A 100 5.23 -5.99 -3.97
C LEU A 100 4.66 -7.34 -4.41
N ILE A 101 3.36 -7.53 -4.18
CA ILE A 101 2.59 -8.66 -4.69
C ILE A 101 1.57 -8.11 -5.69
N LEU A 102 1.69 -8.50 -6.95
CA LEU A 102 0.68 -8.25 -7.98
C LEU A 102 -0.09 -9.55 -8.24
N ILE A 103 -1.40 -9.50 -8.07
CA ILE A 103 -2.29 -10.64 -8.31
C ILE A 103 -2.72 -10.58 -9.78
N PRO A 104 -2.30 -11.51 -10.67
CA PRO A 104 -2.46 -11.38 -12.12
C PRO A 104 -3.91 -11.17 -12.58
N ASP A 105 -4.84 -11.88 -11.97
CA ASP A 105 -6.28 -11.83 -12.24
C ASP A 105 -7.09 -11.21 -11.08
N GLY A 106 -6.39 -10.61 -10.10
CA GLY A 106 -7.00 -10.01 -8.94
C GLY A 106 -7.76 -8.73 -9.27
N GLU A 107 -8.97 -8.65 -8.74
CA GLU A 107 -9.82 -7.48 -8.79
C GLU A 107 -9.53 -6.52 -7.60
N HIS A 108 -10.43 -5.55 -7.38
CA HIS A 108 -10.27 -4.59 -6.31
C HIS A 108 -10.42 -5.24 -4.93
N ILE A 109 -9.40 -5.13 -4.08
CA ILE A 109 -9.35 -5.69 -2.71
C ILE A 109 -9.58 -7.22 -2.73
N ASP A 110 -8.86 -7.92 -3.59
CA ASP A 110 -9.12 -9.33 -3.88
C ASP A 110 -8.16 -10.31 -3.18
N ALA A 111 -7.14 -9.80 -2.47
CA ALA A 111 -6.10 -10.63 -1.85
C ALA A 111 -6.63 -11.65 -0.84
N PHE A 112 -7.76 -11.36 -0.21
CA PHE A 112 -8.41 -12.22 0.79
C PHE A 112 -9.65 -12.93 0.28
N SER A 113 -9.97 -12.82 -1.01
CA SER A 113 -11.14 -13.50 -1.57
C SER A 113 -10.92 -15.01 -1.63
N ASP A 114 -12.00 -15.75 -1.49
CA ASP A 114 -11.97 -17.23 -1.59
C ASP A 114 -11.59 -17.71 -3.00
N ARG A 115 -11.69 -16.84 -3.99
CA ARG A 115 -11.30 -17.09 -5.39
C ARG A 115 -9.83 -17.51 -5.53
N HIS A 116 -8.95 -16.97 -4.68
CA HIS A 116 -7.52 -17.28 -4.69
C HIS A 116 -7.12 -18.31 -3.63
N GLY A 117 -8.08 -18.86 -2.88
CA GLY A 117 -7.79 -19.74 -1.75
C GLY A 117 -6.93 -19.05 -0.71
N ASP A 118 -5.92 -19.75 -0.19
CA ASP A 118 -5.04 -19.23 0.86
C ASP A 118 -3.72 -18.65 0.34
N VAL A 119 -3.50 -18.65 -0.97
CA VAL A 119 -2.19 -18.28 -1.57
C VAL A 119 -1.66 -16.93 -1.09
N TYR A 120 -2.51 -15.89 -1.14
CA TYR A 120 -2.09 -14.54 -0.74
C TYR A 120 -2.21 -14.33 0.76
N ARG A 121 -3.18 -14.99 1.42
CA ARG A 121 -3.29 -14.99 2.89
C ARG A 121 -2.02 -15.53 3.52
N GLU A 122 -1.50 -16.66 3.05
CA GLU A 122 -0.25 -17.25 3.53
C GLU A 122 0.94 -16.32 3.34
N GLN A 123 1.08 -15.70 2.17
CA GLN A 123 2.15 -14.74 1.90
C GLN A 123 2.10 -13.51 2.82
N ILE A 124 0.90 -13.02 3.14
CA ILE A 124 0.71 -11.90 4.06
C ILE A 124 1.07 -12.32 5.48
N VAL A 125 0.63 -13.49 5.92
CA VAL A 125 0.95 -14.04 7.25
C VAL A 125 2.46 -14.23 7.39
N ASP A 126 3.12 -14.82 6.40
CA ASP A 126 4.57 -15.01 6.41
C ASP A 126 5.32 -13.68 6.50
N PHE A 127 4.86 -12.66 5.76
CA PHE A 127 5.42 -11.32 5.84
C PHE A 127 5.27 -10.73 7.26
N ILE A 128 4.09 -10.84 7.86
CA ILE A 128 3.83 -10.35 9.23
C ILE A 128 4.71 -11.07 10.24
N LEU A 129 4.77 -12.40 10.17
CA LEU A 129 5.58 -13.20 11.11
C LEU A 129 7.07 -12.86 10.99
N SER A 130 7.58 -12.68 9.78
CA SER A 130 8.96 -12.26 9.54
C SER A 130 9.26 -10.88 10.12
N ALA A 131 8.32 -9.93 9.98
CA ALA A 131 8.47 -8.59 10.52
C ALA A 131 8.38 -8.53 12.05
N LEU A 132 7.58 -9.40 12.66
CA LEU A 132 7.43 -9.48 14.12
C LEU A 132 8.60 -10.20 14.79
N ASN A 133 9.25 -11.12 14.10
CA ASN A 133 10.36 -11.93 14.57
C ASN A 133 11.58 -11.77 13.65
N PRO A 134 12.17 -10.57 13.55
CA PRO A 134 13.36 -10.40 12.76
C PRO A 134 14.45 -11.31 13.33
N GLN A 135 14.97 -12.21 12.50
CA GLN A 135 16.14 -12.98 12.87
C GLN A 135 17.32 -12.01 12.99
N ASN A 136 17.99 -12.05 14.14
CA ASN A 136 19.17 -11.25 14.45
C ASN A 136 20.31 -11.50 13.45
#